data_0a5bbf86bd41b9f0e0b13071b9d1a764
#
_entry.id   0a5bbf86bd41b9f0e0b13071b9d1a764
#
_cell.length_a   1.000
_cell.length_b   1.000
_cell.length_c   1.000
_cell.angle_alpha   90.00
_cell.angle_beta   90.00
_cell.angle_gamma   90.00
#
_symmetry.space_group_name_H-M   'P 1'
#
loop_
_entity.id
_entity.type
_entity.pdbx_description
1 polymer ?
#
loop_
_entity_poly.entity_id
_entity_poly.type
_entity_poly.pdbx_seq_one_letter_code
_entity_poly.pdbx_strand_id
1 'polypeptide(L)'
;EGMTLKVLFHPTTGKLLGAQAVGGAGVDKRIDVLAVAIQAGLTVFDLEEMELAYAPQYGSAKDPINMAGFVASGLLRGDHPQMDVERLLTPTADSPPFLLDVRTPQEFAAGHIPGAVNIAIDDLRERLHELPRDQKIAAYCQVGQRGYLATRILLQAGFSAVNLSGGYKTYRLHHPSAGSKD
;
A
#
# COMPACT_ATOMS: atom_id res chain seq x y z
N GLU A 1 17.10 2.73 8.23
CA GLU A 1 16.09 3.65 8.77
C GLU A 1 14.89 3.72 7.83
N GLY A 2 13.70 3.95 8.42
CA GLY A 2 12.46 4.03 7.65
C GLY A 2 12.37 5.35 6.88
N MET A 3 11.80 5.31 5.67
CA MET A 3 11.44 6.49 4.90
C MET A 3 10.04 6.36 4.31
N THR A 4 9.42 7.48 4.02
CA THR A 4 8.15 7.58 3.29
C THR A 4 8.40 8.36 2.01
N LEU A 5 8.05 7.76 0.88
CA LEU A 5 8.08 8.40 -0.43
C LEU A 5 6.67 8.65 -0.91
N LYS A 6 6.43 9.83 -1.46
CA LYS A 6 5.22 10.17 -2.21
C LYS A 6 5.62 10.52 -3.63
N VAL A 7 4.99 9.88 -4.61
CA VAL A 7 5.22 10.12 -6.03
C VAL A 7 3.89 10.54 -6.65
N LEU A 8 3.91 11.63 -7.42
CA LEU A 8 2.80 12.12 -8.23
C LEU A 8 3.07 11.79 -9.69
N PHE A 9 2.10 11.23 -10.37
CA PHE A 9 2.23 10.83 -11.75
C PHE A 9 0.94 11.02 -12.53
N HIS A 10 1.04 11.14 -13.85
CA HIS A 10 -0.11 11.27 -14.72
C HIS A 10 -0.90 9.96 -14.79
N PRO A 11 -2.23 9.95 -14.56
CA PRO A 11 -3.02 8.74 -14.37
C PRO A 11 -3.15 7.84 -15.59
N THR A 12 -2.83 8.35 -16.77
CA THR A 12 -2.91 7.57 -18.03
C THR A 12 -1.51 7.17 -18.53
N THR A 13 -0.55 8.10 -18.51
CA THR A 13 0.76 7.90 -19.12
C THR A 13 1.81 7.40 -18.14
N GLY A 14 1.55 7.51 -16.85
CA GLY A 14 2.52 7.21 -15.79
C GLY A 14 3.65 8.23 -15.66
N LYS A 15 3.66 9.33 -16.44
CA LYS A 15 4.71 10.34 -16.41
C LYS A 15 4.84 10.94 -15.02
N LEU A 16 6.06 11.01 -14.51
CA LEU A 16 6.36 11.60 -13.21
C LEU A 16 6.10 13.11 -13.22
N LEU A 17 5.39 13.62 -12.22
CA LEU A 17 5.00 15.02 -12.09
C LEU A 17 5.59 15.67 -10.83
N GLY A 18 5.91 14.89 -9.81
CA GLY A 18 6.45 15.40 -8.56
C GLY A 18 6.75 14.27 -7.59
N ALA A 19 7.56 14.59 -6.57
CA ALA A 19 7.89 13.66 -5.51
C ALA A 19 8.16 14.37 -4.20
N GLN A 20 7.95 13.67 -3.09
CA GLN A 20 8.33 14.08 -1.74
C GLN A 20 8.92 12.89 -0.99
N ALA A 21 9.89 13.16 -0.14
CA ALA A 21 10.50 12.13 0.69
C ALA A 21 10.68 12.65 2.13
N VAL A 22 10.34 11.82 3.11
CA VAL A 22 10.51 12.11 4.54
C VAL A 22 11.07 10.86 5.21
N GLY A 23 12.07 11.03 6.05
CA GLY A 23 12.69 9.91 6.77
C GLY A 23 14.09 10.26 7.28
N GLY A 24 14.82 9.21 7.62
CA GLY A 24 16.21 9.30 8.10
C GLY A 24 17.23 9.24 6.97
N ALA A 25 18.32 8.50 7.19
CA ALA A 25 19.44 8.40 6.25
C ALA A 25 19.02 7.89 4.86
N GLY A 26 19.57 8.50 3.81
CA GLY A 26 19.38 8.12 2.42
C GLY A 26 18.12 8.69 1.74
N VAL A 27 17.38 9.57 2.41
CA VAL A 27 16.27 10.35 1.80
C VAL A 27 16.81 11.29 0.73
N ASP A 28 17.92 11.97 1.00
CA ASP A 28 18.65 12.85 0.08
C ASP A 28 18.96 12.16 -1.24
N LYS A 29 19.57 10.99 -1.19
CA LYS A 29 19.89 10.20 -2.39
C LYS A 29 18.64 9.87 -3.22
N ARG A 30 17.53 9.49 -2.57
CA ARG A 30 16.32 9.08 -3.27
C ARG A 30 15.57 10.25 -3.88
N ILE A 31 15.53 11.40 -3.19
CA ILE A 31 14.87 12.58 -3.75
C ILE A 31 15.65 13.15 -4.94
N ASP A 32 16.98 13.06 -4.94
CA ASP A 32 17.80 13.45 -6.08
C ASP A 32 17.55 12.58 -7.30
N VAL A 33 17.47 11.25 -7.11
CA VAL A 33 17.11 10.32 -8.21
C VAL A 33 15.73 10.66 -8.78
N LEU A 34 14.74 10.93 -7.93
CA LEU A 34 13.39 11.32 -8.38
C LEU A 34 13.41 12.68 -9.09
N ALA A 35 14.18 13.65 -8.62
CA ALA A 35 14.31 14.96 -9.26
C ALA A 35 14.89 14.82 -10.69
N VAL A 36 15.92 14.01 -10.86
CA VAL A 36 16.51 13.71 -12.18
C VAL A 36 15.51 12.96 -13.06
N ALA A 37 14.80 11.96 -12.53
CA ALA A 37 13.78 11.22 -13.27
C ALA A 37 12.63 12.12 -13.76
N ILE A 38 12.15 13.04 -12.92
CA ILE A 38 11.14 14.04 -13.30
C ILE A 38 11.66 14.96 -14.40
N GLN A 39 12.88 15.48 -14.24
CA GLN A 39 13.50 16.37 -15.23
C GLN A 39 13.70 15.66 -16.57
N ALA A 40 14.08 14.39 -16.56
CA ALA A 40 14.24 13.56 -17.75
C ALA A 40 12.89 13.14 -18.38
N GLY A 41 11.77 13.43 -17.74
CA GLY A 41 10.43 13.07 -18.24
C GLY A 41 10.10 11.60 -18.13
N LEU A 42 10.74 10.88 -17.19
CA LEU A 42 10.52 9.46 -16.98
C LEU A 42 9.12 9.16 -16.42
N THR A 43 8.73 7.89 -16.51
CA THR A 43 7.46 7.35 -16.06
C THR A 43 7.64 6.46 -14.83
N VAL A 44 6.54 6.06 -14.22
CA VAL A 44 6.53 5.07 -13.13
C VAL A 44 7.03 3.69 -13.60
N PHE A 45 6.90 3.38 -14.88
CA PHE A 45 7.43 2.14 -15.48
C PHE A 45 8.95 2.18 -15.55
N ASP A 46 9.52 3.35 -15.89
CA ASP A 46 10.98 3.53 -15.87
C ASP A 46 11.53 3.40 -14.44
N LEU A 47 10.82 3.89 -13.40
CA LEU A 47 11.24 3.69 -12.01
C LEU A 47 11.21 2.21 -11.59
N GLU A 48 10.21 1.44 -12.09
CA GLU A 48 10.11 0.00 -11.83
C GLU A 48 11.30 -0.77 -12.37
N GLU A 49 11.79 -0.41 -13.56
CA GLU A 49 12.86 -1.08 -14.30
C GLU A 49 14.26 -0.48 -14.07
N MET A 50 14.33 0.64 -13.34
CA MET A 50 15.56 1.40 -13.17
C MET A 50 16.67 0.58 -12.49
N GLU A 51 17.83 0.50 -13.12
CA GLU A 51 19.03 -0.12 -12.56
C GLU A 51 19.83 0.93 -11.75
N LEU A 52 19.63 0.91 -10.44
CA LEU A 52 20.34 1.80 -9.52
C LEU A 52 21.61 1.12 -8.97
N ALA A 53 22.65 1.93 -8.74
CA ALA A 53 23.89 1.45 -8.14
C ALA A 53 23.60 0.82 -6.77
N TYR A 54 24.03 -0.42 -6.61
CA TYR A 54 23.75 -1.24 -5.44
C TYR A 54 25.04 -1.85 -4.87
N ALA A 55 25.15 -1.78 -3.54
CA ALA A 55 26.12 -2.57 -2.78
C ALA A 55 25.46 -2.96 -1.43
N PRO A 56 25.64 -4.22 -0.96
CA PRO A 56 24.94 -4.73 0.23
C PRO A 56 25.13 -3.88 1.49
N GLN A 57 26.28 -3.21 1.63
CA GLN A 57 26.57 -2.34 2.78
C GLN A 57 25.74 -1.06 2.82
N TYR A 58 25.21 -0.60 1.67
CA TYR A 58 24.58 0.72 1.54
C TYR A 58 23.10 0.66 1.15
N GLY A 59 22.59 -0.51 0.75
CA GLY A 59 21.21 -0.62 0.31
C GLY A 59 20.79 -2.06 0.03
N SER A 60 19.61 -2.21 -0.54
CA SER A 60 19.10 -3.49 -1.04
C SER A 60 18.97 -3.44 -2.57
N ALA A 61 18.96 -4.60 -3.21
CA ALA A 61 18.79 -4.72 -4.66
C ALA A 61 17.49 -4.07 -5.18
N LYS A 62 16.43 -4.07 -4.36
CA LYS A 62 15.20 -3.31 -4.59
C LYS A 62 15.27 -2.03 -3.77
N ASP A 63 15.66 -0.93 -4.44
CA ASP A 63 15.67 0.40 -3.83
C ASP A 63 14.23 0.90 -3.60
N PRO A 64 13.97 1.77 -2.60
CA PRO A 64 12.69 2.45 -2.44
C PRO A 64 12.14 3.12 -3.71
N ILE A 65 13.02 3.58 -4.61
CA ILE A 65 12.62 4.12 -5.91
C ILE A 65 11.94 3.05 -6.78
N ASN A 66 12.56 1.87 -6.88
CA ASN A 66 11.96 0.75 -7.62
C ASN A 66 10.64 0.32 -6.99
N MET A 67 10.57 0.29 -5.64
CA MET A 67 9.34 -0.04 -4.92
C MET A 67 8.23 0.96 -5.20
N ALA A 68 8.54 2.27 -5.29
CA ALA A 68 7.57 3.28 -5.70
C ALA A 68 7.10 3.06 -7.15
N GLY A 69 8.01 2.70 -8.05
CA GLY A 69 7.72 2.28 -9.43
C GLY A 69 6.75 1.08 -9.47
N PHE A 70 7.06 -0.01 -8.77
CA PHE A 70 6.20 -1.21 -8.69
C PHE A 70 4.79 -0.91 -8.19
N VAL A 71 4.66 -0.08 -7.14
CA VAL A 71 3.35 0.29 -6.60
C VAL A 71 2.56 1.12 -7.61
N ALA A 72 3.18 2.14 -8.19
CA ALA A 72 2.53 3.08 -9.11
C ALA A 72 2.18 2.43 -10.45
N SER A 73 3.09 1.64 -11.03
CA SER A 73 2.84 0.91 -12.28
C SER A 73 1.75 -0.16 -12.13
N GLY A 74 1.74 -0.86 -10.99
CA GLY A 74 0.69 -1.82 -10.66
C GLY A 74 -0.70 -1.18 -10.52
N LEU A 75 -0.78 0.06 -10.01
CA LEU A 75 -2.01 0.84 -10.00
C LEU A 75 -2.51 1.12 -11.41
N LEU A 76 -1.63 1.56 -12.32
CA LEU A 76 -1.99 1.87 -13.71
C LEU A 76 -2.39 0.63 -14.51
N ARG A 77 -1.76 -0.51 -14.27
CA ARG A 77 -2.13 -1.80 -14.88
C ARG A 77 -3.41 -2.42 -14.31
N GLY A 78 -3.92 -1.88 -13.18
CA GLY A 78 -5.06 -2.48 -12.48
C GLY A 78 -4.71 -3.75 -11.68
N ASP A 79 -3.44 -4.11 -11.60
CA ASP A 79 -2.95 -5.28 -10.86
C ASP A 79 -3.02 -5.11 -9.34
N HIS A 80 -3.10 -3.87 -8.90
CA HIS A 80 -3.01 -3.49 -7.50
C HIS A 80 -4.02 -2.38 -7.15
N PRO A 81 -5.32 -2.68 -7.20
CA PRO A 81 -6.35 -1.68 -6.83
C PRO A 81 -6.17 -1.27 -5.37
N GLN A 82 -6.23 0.04 -5.14
CA GLN A 82 -6.08 0.64 -3.81
C GLN A 82 -7.30 1.48 -3.44
N MET A 83 -7.47 1.68 -2.15
CA MET A 83 -8.42 2.59 -1.54
C MET A 83 -7.70 3.42 -0.50
N ASP A 84 -7.88 4.73 -0.53
CA ASP A 84 -7.36 5.61 0.51
C ASP A 84 -8.18 5.51 1.79
N VAL A 85 -7.51 5.69 2.93
CA VAL A 85 -8.15 5.66 4.26
C VAL A 85 -9.27 6.71 4.35
N GLU A 86 -9.07 7.89 3.77
CA GLU A 86 -10.08 8.97 3.75
C GLU A 86 -11.40 8.52 3.12
N ARG A 87 -11.33 7.73 2.05
CA ARG A 87 -12.51 7.18 1.39
C ARG A 87 -13.26 6.16 2.26
N LEU A 88 -12.55 5.46 3.13
CA LEU A 88 -13.15 4.58 4.12
C LEU A 88 -13.92 5.37 5.18
N LEU A 89 -13.42 6.56 5.53
CA LEU A 89 -13.97 7.43 6.57
C LEU A 89 -15.12 8.33 6.09
N THR A 90 -15.23 8.53 4.79
CA THR A 90 -16.29 9.34 4.18
C THR A 90 -17.36 8.41 3.61
N PRO A 91 -18.53 8.26 4.28
CA PRO A 91 -19.62 7.45 3.76
C PRO A 91 -20.05 7.99 2.39
N THR A 92 -19.77 7.25 1.34
CA THR A 92 -20.38 7.47 0.02
C THR A 92 -21.67 6.65 -0.05
N ALA A 93 -22.57 6.96 -0.99
CA ALA A 93 -23.83 6.26 -1.18
C ALA A 93 -23.70 4.74 -1.46
N ASP A 94 -22.50 4.29 -1.76
CA ASP A 94 -22.17 2.88 -1.93
C ASP A 94 -22.04 2.16 -0.58
N SER A 95 -22.42 0.90 -0.54
CA SER A 95 -22.24 0.06 0.64
C SER A 95 -20.78 0.06 1.11
N PRO A 96 -20.53 0.19 2.43
CA PRO A 96 -19.17 0.15 2.94
C PRO A 96 -18.49 -1.18 2.58
N PRO A 97 -17.18 -1.19 2.32
CA PRO A 97 -16.47 -2.42 2.01
C PRO A 97 -16.40 -3.34 3.25
N PHE A 98 -16.32 -4.65 3.02
CA PHE A 98 -15.95 -5.60 4.05
C PHE A 98 -14.47 -5.38 4.42
N LEU A 99 -14.20 -5.13 5.70
CA LEU A 99 -12.85 -4.85 6.19
C LEU A 99 -12.16 -6.15 6.59
N LEU A 100 -11.05 -6.46 5.92
CA LEU A 100 -10.24 -7.64 6.20
C LEU A 100 -8.86 -7.23 6.74
N ASP A 101 -8.61 -7.51 8.02
CA ASP A 101 -7.29 -7.35 8.64
C ASP A 101 -6.47 -8.62 8.43
N VAL A 102 -5.39 -8.51 7.66
CA VAL A 102 -4.51 -9.66 7.36
C VAL A 102 -3.25 -9.68 8.20
N ARG A 103 -3.25 -8.98 9.32
CA ARG A 103 -2.20 -9.04 10.35
C ARG A 103 -2.36 -10.28 11.22
N THR A 104 -1.37 -10.51 12.06
CA THR A 104 -1.48 -11.59 13.05
C THR A 104 -2.61 -11.34 14.06
N PRO A 105 -3.16 -12.40 14.70
CA PRO A 105 -4.15 -12.23 15.75
C PRO A 105 -3.68 -11.32 16.90
N GLN A 106 -2.38 -11.35 17.23
CA GLN A 106 -1.79 -10.50 18.25
C GLN A 106 -1.80 -9.02 17.86
N GLU A 107 -1.45 -8.69 16.59
CA GLU A 107 -1.53 -7.33 16.08
C GLU A 107 -2.98 -6.83 16.06
N PHE A 108 -3.92 -7.69 15.69
CA PHE A 108 -5.36 -7.39 15.67
C PHE A 108 -5.89 -7.10 17.08
N ALA A 109 -5.55 -7.95 18.06
CA ALA A 109 -5.96 -7.79 19.46
C ALA A 109 -5.39 -6.50 20.09
N ALA A 110 -4.18 -6.09 19.68
CA ALA A 110 -3.55 -4.85 20.14
C ALA A 110 -4.22 -3.57 19.58
N GLY A 111 -5.12 -3.72 18.58
CA GLY A 111 -5.92 -2.65 18.00
C GLY A 111 -6.14 -2.87 16.51
N HIS A 112 -7.34 -2.57 16.02
CA HIS A 112 -7.77 -2.78 14.64
C HIS A 112 -8.77 -1.71 14.21
N ILE A 113 -9.12 -1.69 12.92
CA ILE A 113 -10.19 -0.82 12.40
C ILE A 113 -11.54 -1.40 12.86
N PRO A 114 -12.42 -0.62 13.50
CA PRO A 114 -13.70 -1.11 13.96
C PRO A 114 -14.50 -1.80 12.86
N GLY A 115 -15.07 -2.97 13.18
CA GLY A 115 -15.83 -3.79 12.23
C GLY A 115 -14.99 -4.67 11.30
N ALA A 116 -13.65 -4.66 11.44
CA ALA A 116 -12.79 -5.54 10.66
C ALA A 116 -12.84 -6.99 11.18
N VAL A 117 -12.77 -7.93 10.24
CA VAL A 117 -12.56 -9.37 10.49
C VAL A 117 -11.09 -9.69 10.32
N ASN A 118 -10.53 -10.51 11.21
CA ASN A 118 -9.13 -10.91 11.14
C ASN A 118 -8.98 -12.31 10.52
N ILE A 119 -8.25 -12.36 9.42
CA ILE A 119 -7.70 -13.60 8.84
C ILE A 119 -6.25 -13.32 8.49
N ALA A 120 -5.32 -13.91 9.22
CA ALA A 120 -3.90 -13.73 8.95
C ALA A 120 -3.56 -14.11 7.51
N ILE A 121 -2.61 -13.39 6.88
CA ILE A 121 -2.26 -13.60 5.46
C ILE A 121 -1.88 -15.08 5.18
N ASP A 122 -1.25 -15.74 6.14
CA ASP A 122 -0.81 -17.12 5.99
C ASP A 122 -1.97 -18.11 5.94
N ASP A 123 -3.08 -17.80 6.62
CA ASP A 123 -4.30 -18.63 6.68
C ASP A 123 -5.30 -18.25 5.56
N LEU A 124 -5.10 -17.12 4.88
CA LEU A 124 -6.12 -16.54 4.00
C LEU A 124 -6.56 -17.49 2.89
N ARG A 125 -5.64 -18.26 2.28
CA ARG A 125 -5.97 -19.17 1.16
C ARG A 125 -6.92 -20.29 1.58
N GLU A 126 -6.79 -20.80 2.80
CA GLU A 126 -7.62 -21.86 3.35
C GLU A 126 -8.99 -21.34 3.81
N ARG A 127 -9.06 -20.06 4.19
CA ARG A 127 -10.23 -19.44 4.78
C ARG A 127 -11.01 -18.50 3.82
N LEU A 128 -10.73 -18.57 2.51
CA LEU A 128 -11.45 -17.78 1.50
C LEU A 128 -12.97 -18.03 1.50
N HIS A 129 -13.41 -19.20 1.94
CA HIS A 129 -14.82 -19.58 2.04
C HIS A 129 -15.62 -18.79 3.09
N GLU A 130 -14.94 -18.12 4.03
CA GLU A 130 -15.54 -17.29 5.08
C GLU A 130 -15.86 -15.86 4.58
N LEU A 131 -15.35 -15.47 3.40
CA LEU A 131 -15.44 -14.10 2.90
C LEU A 131 -16.67 -13.89 2.00
N PRO A 132 -17.32 -12.71 2.07
CA PRO A 132 -18.47 -12.38 1.24
C PRO A 132 -18.08 -12.26 -0.23
N ARG A 133 -18.89 -12.85 -1.13
CA ARG A 133 -18.68 -12.80 -2.57
C ARG A 133 -19.35 -11.62 -3.27
N ASP A 134 -20.34 -11.06 -2.64
CA ASP A 134 -21.23 -10.00 -3.14
C ASP A 134 -20.81 -8.59 -2.66
N GLN A 135 -19.79 -8.50 -1.84
CA GLN A 135 -19.30 -7.25 -1.26
C GLN A 135 -17.82 -7.02 -1.63
N LYS A 136 -17.45 -5.75 -1.85
CA LYS A 136 -16.05 -5.37 -2.05
C LYS A 136 -15.27 -5.54 -0.76
N ILE A 137 -14.11 -6.19 -0.81
CA ILE A 137 -13.22 -6.42 0.32
C ILE A 137 -12.11 -5.37 0.31
N ALA A 138 -11.96 -4.62 1.40
CA ALA A 138 -10.81 -3.75 1.65
C ALA A 138 -9.85 -4.47 2.60
N ALA A 139 -8.81 -5.08 2.04
CA ALA A 139 -7.77 -5.76 2.80
C ALA A 139 -6.73 -4.77 3.32
N TYR A 140 -6.30 -4.92 4.56
CA TYR A 140 -5.24 -4.09 5.13
C TYR A 140 -4.30 -4.86 6.04
N CYS A 141 -3.09 -4.35 6.16
CA CYS A 141 -2.14 -4.77 7.19
C CYS A 141 -1.59 -3.54 7.93
N GLN A 142 -0.40 -3.63 8.52
CA GLN A 142 0.20 -2.52 9.25
C GLN A 142 0.53 -1.31 8.34
N VAL A 143 1.13 -1.56 7.15
CA VAL A 143 1.63 -0.49 6.24
C VAL A 143 1.24 -0.68 4.77
N GLY A 144 0.72 -1.86 4.36
CA GLY A 144 0.23 -2.11 3.00
C GLY A 144 0.80 -3.34 2.28
N GLN A 145 1.99 -3.86 2.62
CA GLN A 145 2.62 -4.96 1.88
C GLN A 145 1.84 -6.29 2.00
N ARG A 146 1.50 -6.74 3.21
CA ARG A 146 0.65 -7.93 3.40
C ARG A 146 -0.74 -7.71 2.83
N GLY A 147 -1.28 -6.48 2.93
CA GLY A 147 -2.54 -6.09 2.29
C GLY A 147 -2.50 -6.22 0.77
N TYR A 148 -1.38 -5.83 0.14
CA TYR A 148 -1.15 -6.07 -1.28
C TYR A 148 -1.20 -7.56 -1.63
N LEU A 149 -0.45 -8.40 -0.92
CA LEU A 149 -0.45 -9.85 -1.16
C LEU A 149 -1.85 -10.46 -0.98
N ALA A 150 -2.57 -10.05 0.06
CA ALA A 150 -3.94 -10.47 0.29
C ALA A 150 -4.87 -10.05 -0.86
N THR A 151 -4.77 -8.81 -1.33
CA THR A 151 -5.55 -8.31 -2.46
C THR A 151 -5.28 -9.15 -3.72
N ARG A 152 -4.01 -9.52 -3.99
CA ARG A 152 -3.66 -10.39 -5.13
C ARG A 152 -4.28 -11.79 -5.00
N ILE A 153 -4.26 -12.38 -3.80
CA ILE A 153 -4.90 -13.68 -3.52
C ILE A 153 -6.41 -13.59 -3.77
N LEU A 154 -7.05 -12.56 -3.25
CA LEU A 154 -8.49 -12.35 -3.37
C LEU A 154 -8.92 -12.15 -4.83
N LEU A 155 -8.22 -11.30 -5.58
CA LEU A 155 -8.50 -11.07 -7.00
C LEU A 155 -8.34 -12.36 -7.82
N GLN A 156 -7.29 -13.14 -7.57
CA GLN A 156 -7.09 -14.44 -8.25
C GLN A 156 -8.19 -15.46 -7.91
N ALA A 157 -8.79 -15.36 -6.72
CA ALA A 157 -9.91 -16.18 -6.29
C ALA A 157 -11.29 -15.63 -6.73
N GLY A 158 -11.31 -14.56 -7.54
CA GLY A 158 -12.52 -13.99 -8.12
C GLY A 158 -13.32 -13.06 -7.19
N PHE A 159 -12.71 -12.58 -6.11
CA PHE A 159 -13.32 -11.57 -5.25
C PHE A 159 -13.11 -10.15 -5.80
N SER A 160 -14.04 -9.24 -5.50
CA SER A 160 -13.81 -7.80 -5.65
C SER A 160 -12.99 -7.31 -4.47
N ALA A 161 -11.72 -6.94 -4.65
CA ALA A 161 -10.84 -6.58 -3.55
C ALA A 161 -9.97 -5.36 -3.87
N VAL A 162 -9.63 -4.60 -2.81
CA VAL A 162 -8.70 -3.46 -2.86
C VAL A 162 -7.79 -3.50 -1.63
N ASN A 163 -6.57 -2.99 -1.78
CA ASN A 163 -5.66 -2.78 -0.67
C ASN A 163 -5.90 -1.40 -0.03
N LEU A 164 -6.05 -1.33 1.29
CA LEU A 164 -6.13 -0.06 2.01
C LEU A 164 -4.73 0.59 2.07
N SER A 165 -4.57 1.69 1.35
CA SER A 165 -3.30 2.41 1.22
C SER A 165 -2.79 2.89 2.58
N GLY A 166 -1.52 2.57 2.90
CA GLY A 166 -0.91 2.91 4.18
C GLY A 166 -1.38 2.08 5.38
N GLY A 167 -2.42 1.24 5.21
CA GLY A 167 -2.89 0.26 6.18
C GLY A 167 -3.32 0.86 7.54
N TYR A 168 -3.22 0.06 8.59
CA TYR A 168 -3.63 0.45 9.95
C TYR A 168 -2.84 1.63 10.51
N LYS A 169 -1.55 1.75 10.14
CA LYS A 169 -0.71 2.88 10.56
C LYS A 169 -1.29 4.22 10.07
N THR A 170 -1.69 4.30 8.81
CA THR A 170 -2.30 5.53 8.25
C THR A 170 -3.69 5.77 8.83
N TYR A 171 -4.51 4.72 9.00
CA TYR A 171 -5.80 4.85 9.67
C TYR A 171 -5.69 5.48 11.06
N ARG A 172 -4.71 5.06 11.87
CA ARG A 172 -4.47 5.63 13.20
C ARG A 172 -4.07 7.11 13.19
N LEU A 173 -3.42 7.60 12.15
CA LEU A 173 -3.09 9.02 12.02
C LEU A 173 -4.34 9.89 11.83
N HIS A 174 -5.35 9.34 11.15
CA HIS A 174 -6.65 10.01 10.97
C HIS A 174 -7.59 9.83 12.18
N HIS A 175 -7.31 8.85 13.06
CA HIS A 175 -8.06 8.55 14.28
C HIS A 175 -7.14 8.38 15.49
N PRO A 176 -6.58 9.46 16.04
CA PRO A 176 -5.62 9.39 17.16
C PRO A 176 -6.19 8.72 18.43
N SER A 177 -7.50 8.77 18.63
CA SER A 177 -8.18 8.23 19.82
C SER A 177 -8.50 6.72 19.78
N ALA A 178 -8.24 6.03 18.66
CA ALA A 178 -8.54 4.59 18.53
C ALA A 178 -7.47 3.66 19.16
N GLY A 179 -6.51 4.18 19.91
CA GLY A 179 -5.39 3.40 20.42
C GLY A 179 -4.85 3.77 21.81
N SER A 180 -5.49 4.66 22.56
CA SER A 180 -5.14 4.93 23.94
C SER A 180 -6.18 4.35 24.89
N LYS A 181 -6.06 3.07 25.19
CA LYS A 181 -6.41 2.60 26.53
C LYS A 181 -5.10 2.49 27.28
N ASP A 182 -4.92 3.41 28.24
CA ASP A 182 -3.90 3.36 29.29
C ASP A 182 -3.85 1.98 29.97
#